data_77e77428553c23d5a0e096067f9553e9
#
_entry.id   77e77428553c23d5a0e096067f9553e9
#
_cell.length_a   1.000
_cell.length_b   1.000
_cell.length_c   1.000
_cell.angle_alpha   90.00
_cell.angle_beta   90.00
_cell.angle_gamma   90.00
#
_symmetry.space_group_name_H-M   'P 1'
#
loop_
_entity.id
_entity.type
_entity.pdbx_description
1 polymer ?
#
loop_
_entity_poly.entity_id
_entity_poly.type
_entity_poly.pdbx_seq_one_letter_code
_entity_poly.pdbx_strand_id
1 'polypeptide(L)'
;MELYYEFDNYIKRLKTPLTDKNGRLLYYGIYDFSYKFRTRIFDEDDNEISYVEKDITAEEPLVNAYAHDGTPLFKLYKEDDEYLVMPQGWRFKTDNSCFMIEHVMMADKKRVVCDDMNIALPLLFALVEIQR
;
A
#
# COMPACT_ATOMS: atom_id res chain seq x y z
N MET A 1 6.68 -9.14 11.12
CA MET A 1 6.01 -8.01 11.83
C MET A 1 4.55 -7.99 11.47
N GLU A 2 3.68 -7.76 12.44
CA GLU A 2 2.24 -7.63 12.22
C GLU A 2 1.83 -6.17 12.33
N LEU A 3 1.07 -5.69 11.34
CA LEU A 3 0.50 -4.36 11.31
C LEU A 3 -1.02 -4.45 11.22
N TYR A 4 -1.72 -3.53 11.87
CA TYR A 4 -3.17 -3.44 11.89
C TYR A 4 -3.64 -2.11 11.29
N TYR A 5 -4.68 -2.15 10.48
CA TYR A 5 -5.26 -0.98 9.85
C TYR A 5 -6.77 -1.15 9.70
N GLU A 6 -7.47 -0.04 9.50
CA GLU A 6 -8.91 -0.06 9.24
C GLU A 6 -9.17 0.29 7.78
N PHE A 7 -9.36 -0.73 6.96
CA PHE A 7 -9.54 -0.59 5.52
C PHE A 7 -10.76 0.27 5.15
N ASP A 8 -11.89 0.05 5.82
CA ASP A 8 -13.13 0.76 5.48
C ASP A 8 -13.04 2.27 5.74
N ASN A 9 -12.15 2.68 6.64
CA ASN A 9 -11.92 4.08 6.94
C ASN A 9 -10.86 4.73 6.06
N TYR A 10 -10.00 3.94 5.44
CA TYR A 10 -8.92 4.47 4.60
C TYR A 10 -9.44 5.35 3.46
N ILE A 11 -10.45 4.87 2.76
CA ILE A 11 -11.00 5.58 1.59
C ILE A 11 -11.57 6.95 1.98
N LYS A 12 -12.02 7.09 3.22
CA LYS A 12 -12.65 8.31 3.74
C LYS A 12 -11.71 9.25 4.47
N ARG A 13 -10.50 8.78 4.81
CA ARG A 13 -9.54 9.54 5.60
C ARG A 13 -8.37 10.02 4.75
N LEU A 14 -7.87 11.22 5.07
CA LEU A 14 -6.63 11.72 4.50
C LEU A 14 -5.41 11.14 5.21
N LYS A 15 -5.56 10.72 6.46
CA LYS A 15 -4.49 10.08 7.26
C LYS A 15 -4.95 8.71 7.73
N THR A 16 -4.14 7.68 7.46
CA THR A 16 -4.42 6.29 7.85
C THR A 16 -3.29 5.76 8.71
N PRO A 17 -3.56 5.47 9.99
CA PRO A 17 -2.55 4.89 10.87
C PRO A 17 -2.41 3.39 10.65
N LEU A 18 -1.17 2.89 10.82
CA LEU A 18 -0.86 1.47 10.95
C LEU A 18 -0.31 1.24 12.35
N THR A 19 -0.94 0.35 13.08
CA THR A 19 -0.62 0.11 14.49
C THR A 19 -0.15 -1.32 14.72
N ASP A 20 0.46 -1.56 15.89
CA ASP A 20 0.69 -2.92 16.37
C ASP A 20 -0.61 -3.48 17.03
N LYS A 21 -0.55 -4.71 17.52
CA LYS A 21 -1.71 -5.36 18.18
C LYS A 21 -2.19 -4.63 19.44
N ASN A 22 -1.36 -3.77 20.01
CA ASN A 22 -1.69 -3.00 21.21
C ASN A 22 -2.18 -1.59 20.90
N GLY A 23 -2.31 -1.25 19.61
CA GLY A 23 -2.76 0.06 19.17
C GLY A 23 -1.67 1.12 19.12
N ARG A 24 -0.40 0.75 19.32
CA ARG A 24 0.71 1.70 19.18
C ARG A 24 0.95 2.04 17.72
N LEU A 25 1.05 3.34 17.41
CA LEU A 25 1.34 3.81 16.05
C LEU A 25 2.77 3.41 15.64
N LEU A 26 2.89 2.74 14.49
CA LEU A 26 4.18 2.38 13.90
C LEU A 26 4.45 3.13 12.60
N TYR A 27 3.42 3.27 11.76
CA TYR A 27 3.51 3.97 10.47
C TYR A 27 2.18 4.66 10.19
N TYR A 28 2.19 5.62 9.28
CA TYR A 28 0.95 6.23 8.80
C TYR A 28 1.11 6.70 7.35
N GLY A 29 0.01 6.71 6.63
CA GLY A 29 -0.08 7.26 5.28
C GLY A 29 -0.88 8.54 5.27
N ILE A 30 -0.45 9.53 4.47
CA ILE A 30 -1.21 10.75 4.22
C ILE A 30 -1.51 10.81 2.72
N TYR A 31 -2.82 10.85 2.40
CA TYR A 31 -3.29 10.98 1.02
C TYR A 31 -3.41 12.44 0.64
N ASP A 32 -2.76 12.80 -0.49
CA ASP A 32 -2.85 14.13 -1.09
C ASP A 32 -3.40 14.01 -2.51
N PHE A 33 -4.70 14.27 -2.67
CA PHE A 33 -5.36 14.22 -3.95
C PHE A 33 -5.09 15.46 -4.82
N SER A 34 -4.55 16.54 -4.25
CA SER A 34 -4.24 17.77 -4.98
C SER A 34 -2.94 17.67 -5.77
N TYR A 35 -2.12 16.64 -5.50
CA TYR A 35 -0.85 16.45 -6.18
C TYR A 35 -0.65 15.00 -6.58
N LYS A 36 -0.92 14.68 -7.86
CA LYS A 36 -0.68 13.37 -8.49
C LYS A 36 -1.33 12.18 -7.79
N PHE A 37 -2.39 12.40 -7.00
CA PHE A 37 -3.04 11.32 -6.25
C PHE A 37 -2.02 10.50 -5.47
N ARG A 38 -1.21 11.18 -4.70
CA ARG A 38 -0.09 10.60 -3.95
C ARG A 38 -0.51 10.25 -2.53
N THR A 39 -0.08 9.07 -2.06
CA THR A 39 -0.10 8.72 -0.64
C THR A 39 1.35 8.67 -0.15
N ARG A 40 1.69 9.53 0.80
CA ARG A 40 3.01 9.56 1.43
C ARG A 40 2.98 8.73 2.70
N ILE A 41 4.02 7.92 2.91
CA ILE A 41 4.10 6.95 4.01
C ILE A 41 5.23 7.37 4.95
N PHE A 42 4.89 7.47 6.25
CA PHE A 42 5.79 7.95 7.30
C PHE A 42 5.96 6.90 8.38
N ASP A 43 7.10 6.93 9.06
CA ASP A 43 7.32 6.16 10.28
C ASP A 43 6.78 6.90 11.51
N GLU A 44 6.97 6.31 12.71
CA GLU A 44 6.48 6.89 13.98
C GLU A 44 7.20 8.19 14.35
N ASP A 45 8.38 8.46 13.80
CA ASP A 45 9.18 9.67 14.03
C ASP A 45 8.91 10.75 12.97
N ASP A 46 7.87 10.59 12.15
CA ASP A 46 7.46 11.50 11.09
C ASP A 46 8.48 11.60 9.92
N ASN A 47 9.32 10.57 9.74
CA ASN A 47 10.19 10.47 8.59
C ASN A 47 9.46 9.81 7.42
N GLU A 48 9.46 10.46 6.25
CA GLU A 48 8.90 9.87 5.05
C GLU A 48 9.79 8.73 4.56
N ILE A 49 9.22 7.53 4.42
CA ILE A 49 9.97 6.33 4.02
C ILE A 49 9.69 5.90 2.59
N SER A 50 8.50 6.20 2.08
CA SER A 50 8.10 5.86 0.71
C SER A 50 6.83 6.63 0.34
N TYR A 51 6.43 6.52 -0.93
CA TYR A 51 5.15 7.05 -1.39
C TYR A 51 4.65 6.27 -2.60
N VAL A 52 3.36 6.32 -2.84
CA VAL A 52 2.71 5.71 -4.00
C VAL A 52 1.91 6.76 -4.75
N GLU A 53 1.84 6.64 -6.08
CA GLU A 53 1.09 7.56 -6.94
C GLU A 53 0.24 6.76 -7.93
N LYS A 54 -1.05 7.10 -8.02
CA LYS A 54 -1.92 6.54 -9.03
C LYS A 54 -1.68 7.25 -10.36
N ASP A 55 -1.44 6.48 -11.43
CA ASP A 55 -1.29 7.04 -12.77
C ASP A 55 -2.67 7.16 -13.42
N ILE A 56 -3.21 8.36 -13.44
CA ILE A 56 -4.53 8.64 -14.00
C ILE A 56 -4.52 8.73 -15.54
N THR A 57 -3.33 8.70 -16.16
CA THR A 57 -3.20 8.75 -17.63
C THR A 57 -3.12 7.36 -18.25
N ALA A 58 -2.90 6.31 -17.44
CA ALA A 58 -2.83 4.94 -17.92
C ALA A 58 -4.21 4.46 -18.38
N GLU A 59 -4.26 3.65 -19.42
CA GLU A 59 -5.51 3.05 -19.90
C GLU A 59 -6.10 2.08 -18.89
N GLU A 60 -5.22 1.32 -18.20
CA GLU A 60 -5.62 0.39 -17.15
C GLU A 60 -5.16 0.90 -15.78
N PRO A 61 -5.81 0.48 -14.70
CA PRO A 61 -5.41 0.90 -13.37
C PRO A 61 -3.94 0.59 -13.08
N LEU A 62 -3.21 1.61 -12.67
CA LEU A 62 -1.77 1.55 -12.41
C LEU A 62 -1.41 2.44 -11.24
N VAL A 63 -0.65 1.90 -10.29
CA VAL A 63 -0.06 2.65 -9.18
C VAL A 63 1.44 2.43 -9.19
N ASN A 64 2.20 3.52 -9.12
CA ASN A 64 3.66 3.49 -9.02
C ASN A 64 4.08 3.67 -7.56
N ALA A 65 5.05 2.90 -7.10
CA ALA A 65 5.61 3.02 -5.76
C ALA A 65 7.07 3.46 -5.82
N TYR A 66 7.45 4.33 -4.89
CA TYR A 66 8.77 4.94 -4.83
C TYR A 66 9.31 4.93 -3.42
N ALA A 67 10.64 4.82 -3.28
CA ALA A 67 11.32 5.14 -2.03
C ALA A 67 11.23 6.67 -1.77
N HIS A 68 11.58 7.10 -0.56
CA HIS A 68 11.50 8.52 -0.18
C HIS A 68 12.32 9.44 -1.08
N ASP A 69 13.40 8.95 -1.68
CA ASP A 69 14.27 9.71 -2.59
C ASP A 69 13.81 9.70 -4.05
N GLY A 70 12.67 9.06 -4.33
CA GLY A 70 12.14 8.96 -5.69
C GLY A 70 12.61 7.74 -6.47
N THR A 71 13.41 6.86 -5.87
CA THR A 71 13.83 5.62 -6.52
C THR A 71 12.63 4.71 -6.74
N PRO A 72 12.34 4.26 -7.97
CA PRO A 72 11.21 3.37 -8.24
C PRO A 72 11.37 2.03 -7.51
N LEU A 73 10.30 1.58 -6.85
CA LEU A 73 10.26 0.29 -6.15
C LEU A 73 9.51 -0.75 -6.97
N PHE A 74 8.30 -0.42 -7.41
CA PHE A 74 7.49 -1.32 -8.22
C PHE A 74 6.36 -0.57 -8.90
N LYS A 75 5.69 -1.25 -9.83
CA LYS A 75 4.42 -0.82 -10.43
C LYS A 75 3.37 -1.89 -10.12
N LEU A 76 2.21 -1.47 -9.66
CA LEU A 76 1.07 -2.33 -9.41
C LEU A 76 0.05 -2.12 -10.52
N TYR A 77 -0.26 -3.19 -11.25
CA TYR A 77 -1.28 -3.22 -12.28
C TYR A 77 -2.48 -4.02 -11.80
N LYS A 78 -3.67 -3.65 -12.26
CA LYS A 78 -4.86 -4.46 -12.10
C LYS A 78 -5.33 -4.92 -13.48
N GLU A 79 -5.36 -6.23 -13.69
CA GLU A 79 -5.87 -6.88 -14.92
C GLU A 79 -7.03 -7.78 -14.53
N ASP A 80 -8.26 -7.45 -14.96
CA ASP A 80 -9.47 -8.14 -14.53
C ASP A 80 -9.58 -8.21 -13.01
N ASP A 81 -9.52 -9.41 -12.41
CA ASP A 81 -9.56 -9.61 -10.96
C ASP A 81 -8.18 -9.91 -10.36
N GLU A 82 -7.12 -9.86 -11.16
CA GLU A 82 -5.76 -10.12 -10.71
C GLU A 82 -4.96 -8.83 -10.54
N TYR A 83 -3.99 -8.88 -9.63
CA TYR A 83 -2.98 -7.86 -9.45
C TYR A 83 -1.62 -8.38 -9.90
N LEU A 84 -0.85 -7.52 -10.55
CA LEU A 84 0.50 -7.81 -11.01
C LEU A 84 1.45 -6.75 -10.46
N VAL A 85 2.52 -7.21 -9.80
CA VAL A 85 3.58 -6.34 -9.26
C VAL A 85 4.85 -6.52 -10.08
N MET A 86 5.34 -5.45 -10.71
CA MET A 86 6.54 -5.45 -11.55
C MET A 86 7.59 -4.48 -11.02
N PRO A 87 8.89 -4.82 -11.06
CA PRO A 87 9.50 -5.93 -11.83
C PRO A 87 9.50 -7.29 -11.15
N GLN A 88 8.95 -7.41 -9.92
CA GLN A 88 8.98 -8.66 -9.15
C GLN A 88 8.27 -9.83 -9.86
N GLY A 89 7.27 -9.53 -10.69
CA GLY A 89 6.52 -10.56 -11.40
C GLY A 89 5.51 -11.30 -10.53
N TRP A 90 5.13 -10.72 -9.39
CA TRP A 90 4.15 -11.33 -8.50
C TRP A 90 2.74 -11.14 -9.04
N ARG A 91 1.95 -12.23 -9.02
CA ARG A 91 0.53 -12.22 -9.40
C ARG A 91 -0.30 -12.76 -8.26
N PHE A 92 -1.41 -12.10 -7.97
CA PHE A 92 -2.32 -12.56 -6.92
C PHE A 92 -3.71 -12.00 -7.11
N LYS A 93 -4.68 -12.63 -6.39
CA LYS A 93 -6.06 -12.17 -6.31
C LYS A 93 -6.39 -11.81 -4.88
N THR A 94 -7.33 -10.90 -4.70
CA THR A 94 -7.87 -10.56 -3.39
C THR A 94 -9.32 -10.99 -3.31
N ASP A 95 -9.74 -11.51 -2.15
CA ASP A 95 -11.12 -11.93 -1.91
C ASP A 95 -11.78 -11.12 -0.77
N ASN A 96 -11.24 -10.00 -0.40
CA ASN A 96 -11.67 -9.15 0.72
C ASN A 96 -11.28 -9.65 2.11
N SER A 97 -10.85 -10.90 2.26
CA SER A 97 -10.44 -11.44 3.56
C SER A 97 -8.96 -11.75 3.64
N CYS A 98 -8.37 -12.23 2.54
CA CYS A 98 -6.96 -12.63 2.51
C CYS A 98 -6.39 -12.51 1.11
N PHE A 99 -5.16 -12.06 0.99
CA PHE A 99 -4.35 -12.30 -0.19
C PHE A 99 -2.90 -12.54 0.25
N MET A 100 -2.18 -13.28 -0.59
CA MET A 100 -0.82 -13.71 -0.28
C MET A 100 0.07 -13.54 -1.49
N ILE A 101 1.25 -12.97 -1.26
CA ILE A 101 2.36 -12.98 -2.21
C ILE A 101 3.60 -13.47 -1.45
N GLU A 102 4.68 -13.74 -2.16
CA GLU A 102 5.85 -14.43 -1.63
C GLU A 102 6.35 -13.90 -0.27
N HIS A 103 6.35 -12.58 -0.07
CA HIS A 103 6.89 -11.95 1.14
C HIS A 103 5.85 -11.17 1.93
N VAL A 104 4.60 -11.12 1.48
CA VAL A 104 3.55 -10.34 2.11
C VAL A 104 2.27 -11.17 2.19
N MET A 105 1.67 -11.22 3.37
CA MET A 105 0.38 -11.85 3.60
C MET A 105 -0.56 -10.87 4.28
N MET A 106 -1.74 -10.68 3.70
CA MET A 106 -2.83 -9.94 4.34
C MET A 106 -3.90 -10.96 4.72
N ALA A 107 -4.00 -11.26 6.02
CA ALA A 107 -4.80 -12.37 6.53
C ALA A 107 -6.26 -12.01 6.80
N ASP A 108 -6.58 -10.72 6.85
CA ASP A 108 -7.92 -10.18 6.97
C ASP A 108 -7.89 -8.70 6.60
N LYS A 109 -9.02 -8.00 6.76
CA LYS A 109 -9.10 -6.58 6.40
C LYS A 109 -8.27 -5.65 7.29
N LYS A 110 -7.67 -6.16 8.37
CA LYS A 110 -7.05 -5.34 9.40
C LYS A 110 -5.61 -5.71 9.71
N ARG A 111 -5.14 -6.84 9.24
CA ARG A 111 -3.83 -7.38 9.63
C ARG A 111 -2.94 -7.67 8.43
N VAL A 112 -1.73 -7.19 8.49
CA VAL A 112 -0.68 -7.47 7.50
C VAL A 112 0.47 -8.17 8.21
N VAL A 113 0.90 -9.30 7.68
CA VAL A 113 2.11 -10.02 8.10
C VAL A 113 3.07 -9.99 6.94
N CYS A 114 4.30 -9.53 7.16
CA CYS A 114 5.25 -9.34 6.07
C CYS A 114 6.68 -9.57 6.53
N ASP A 115 7.52 -10.04 5.60
CA ASP A 115 8.94 -10.24 5.81
C ASP A 115 9.76 -9.02 5.37
N ASP A 116 9.36 -8.34 4.30
CA ASP A 116 10.07 -7.18 3.76
C ASP A 116 9.18 -5.93 3.82
N MET A 117 9.43 -5.10 4.84
CA MET A 117 8.67 -3.86 5.06
C MET A 117 8.90 -2.82 3.96
N ASN A 118 10.05 -2.85 3.29
CA ASN A 118 10.34 -1.89 2.23
C ASN A 118 9.42 -2.06 1.03
N ILE A 119 8.90 -3.25 0.82
CA ILE A 119 7.93 -3.55 -0.24
C ILE A 119 6.51 -3.63 0.33
N ALA A 120 6.34 -4.23 1.50
CA ALA A 120 5.03 -4.49 2.08
C ALA A 120 4.24 -3.21 2.39
N LEU A 121 4.89 -2.19 2.97
CA LEU A 121 4.23 -0.94 3.30
C LEU A 121 3.71 -0.20 2.06
N PRO A 122 4.55 0.12 1.05
CA PRO A 122 4.02 0.75 -0.15
C PRO A 122 3.03 -0.14 -0.91
N LEU A 123 3.19 -1.47 -0.88
CA LEU A 123 2.23 -2.37 -1.53
C LEU A 123 0.85 -2.29 -0.89
N LEU A 124 0.77 -2.24 0.45
CA LEU A 124 -0.50 -2.08 1.14
C LEU A 124 -1.21 -0.80 0.68
N PHE A 125 -0.52 0.32 0.69
CA PHE A 125 -1.11 1.60 0.28
C PHE A 125 -1.41 1.65 -1.22
N ALA A 126 -0.59 1.00 -2.05
CA ALA A 126 -0.85 0.90 -3.49
C ALA A 126 -2.12 0.10 -3.78
N LEU A 127 -2.36 -1.00 -3.05
CA LEU A 127 -3.57 -1.81 -3.19
C LEU A 127 -4.83 -1.03 -2.83
N VAL A 128 -4.76 -0.19 -1.83
CA VAL A 128 -5.89 0.67 -1.49
C VAL A 128 -6.06 1.78 -2.53
N GLU A 129 -4.97 2.40 -2.95
CA GLU A 129 -5.01 3.50 -3.91
C GLU A 129 -5.57 3.08 -5.27
N ILE A 130 -5.24 1.88 -5.74
CA ILE A 130 -5.71 1.39 -7.04
C ILE A 130 -7.23 1.19 -7.08
N GLN A 131 -7.85 1.08 -5.90
CA GLN A 131 -9.30 0.90 -5.77
C GLN A 131 -10.07 2.21 -5.59
N ARG A 132 -9.38 3.35 -5.48
CA ARG A 132 -10.03 4.65 -5.32
C ARG A 132 -10.79 5.10 -6.56
#